data_12a2ce43b817319d37c26aae9d00b743
#
_entry.id   12a2ce43b817319d37c26aae9d00b743
#
_cell.length_a   1.000
_cell.length_b   1.000
_cell.length_c   1.000
_cell.angle_alpha   90.00
_cell.angle_beta   90.00
_cell.angle_gamma   90.00
#
_symmetry.space_group_name_H-M   'P 1'
#
loop_
_entity.id
_entity.type
_entity.pdbx_description
1 polymer ?
#
loop_
_entity_poly.entity_id
_entity_poly.type
_entity_poly.pdbx_seq_one_letter_code
_entity_poly.pdbx_strand_id
1 'polypeptide(L)'
;MKLVLVNCGMAMGATTQSFDKHVLLRTHPFFKDLGDAVIDRLAPRVITTKVAKGAVIFRKGDVGSKLYAVRAGAVRISAPSEEGKDAIFNLVVPGELFGEIAFLDGGQRTADAVPIENCELMVIERRDFIPLIRDNPEVAIRLIKI
;
A
#
# COMPACT_ATOMS: atom_id res chain seq x y z
N MET A 1 -12.45 17.76 -4.63
CA MET A 1 -12.13 17.54 -4.01
C MET A 1 -12.10 17.15 -3.20
N LYS A 2 -11.85 17.12 -2.88
CA LYS A 2 -11.75 16.78 -1.90
C LYS A 2 -12.03 16.90 -0.92
N LEU A 3 -11.98 17.39 -0.78
CA LEU A 3 -12.18 17.51 0.40
C LEU A 3 -13.01 17.48 0.95
N VAL A 4 -13.14 18.09 0.29
CA VAL A 4 -13.62 18.12 1.36
C VAL A 4 -14.43 17.15 1.99
N LEU A 5 -14.95 16.68 1.61
CA LEU A 5 -15.49 15.70 2.17
C LEU A 5 -15.18 15.02 3.29
N VAL A 6 -14.27 15.27 3.28
CA VAL A 6 -13.43 14.78 4.30
C VAL A 6 -13.88 15.10 5.67
N ASN A 7 -14.23 16.31 5.85
CA ASN A 7 -14.64 16.77 7.16
C ASN A 7 -15.87 16.08 7.66
N CYS A 8 -16.75 15.80 6.77
CA CYS A 8 -18.01 15.18 7.13
C CYS A 8 -17.84 13.78 7.67
N GLY A 9 -16.71 13.17 7.41
CA GLY A 9 -16.47 11.82 7.86
C GLY A 9 -16.18 11.64 9.32
N MET A 10 -15.99 12.70 10.06
CA MET A 10 -15.54 12.57 11.42
C MET A 10 -16.49 11.80 12.32
N ALA A 11 -17.73 12.17 12.32
CA ALA A 11 -18.69 11.56 13.24
C ALA A 11 -18.99 10.11 12.93
N MET A 12 -18.94 9.75 11.65
CA MET A 12 -19.30 8.43 11.19
C MET A 12 -18.09 7.63 10.72
N GLY A 13 -16.91 8.08 11.09
CA GLY A 13 -15.69 7.58 10.54
C GLY A 13 -15.51 6.09 10.67
N ALA A 14 -15.80 5.52 11.83
CA ALA A 14 -15.54 4.11 12.09
C ALA A 14 -16.40 3.20 11.19
N THR A 15 -17.68 3.46 11.12
CA THR A 15 -18.58 2.66 10.29
C THR A 15 -18.29 2.85 8.82
N THR A 16 -18.08 4.09 8.42
CA THR A 16 -17.76 4.41 7.04
C THR A 16 -16.46 3.78 6.61
N GLN A 17 -15.45 3.78 7.49
CA GLN A 17 -14.16 3.18 7.17
C GLN A 17 -14.27 1.69 6.89
N SER A 18 -15.08 0.98 7.66
CA SER A 18 -15.26 -0.45 7.44
C SER A 18 -15.88 -0.74 6.08
N PHE A 19 -16.90 0.02 5.72
CA PHE A 19 -17.52 -0.11 4.41
C PHE A 19 -16.56 0.28 3.30
N ASP A 20 -15.83 1.37 3.49
CA ASP A 20 -14.89 1.88 2.51
C ASP A 20 -13.80 0.87 2.18
N LYS A 21 -13.32 0.10 3.13
CA LYS A 21 -12.26 -0.88 2.88
C LYS A 21 -12.68 -1.93 1.86
N HIS A 22 -13.90 -2.42 1.92
CA HIS A 22 -14.40 -3.35 0.91
C HIS A 22 -14.49 -2.67 -0.45
N VAL A 23 -15.02 -1.47 -0.50
CA VAL A 23 -15.11 -0.70 -1.76
C VAL A 23 -13.72 -0.43 -2.32
N LEU A 24 -12.79 -0.02 -1.47
CA LEU A 24 -11.43 0.28 -1.89
C LEU A 24 -10.76 -0.95 -2.49
N LEU A 25 -10.91 -2.11 -1.87
CA LEU A 25 -10.31 -3.34 -2.38
C LEU A 25 -10.96 -3.77 -3.68
N ARG A 26 -12.28 -3.68 -3.79
CA ARG A 26 -13.00 -4.08 -5.00
C ARG A 26 -12.75 -3.16 -6.18
N THR A 27 -12.39 -1.93 -5.93
CA THR A 27 -12.12 -0.96 -7.00
C THR A 27 -10.64 -0.79 -7.32
N HIS A 28 -9.76 -1.30 -6.46
CA HIS A 28 -8.33 -1.19 -6.68
C HIS A 28 -7.88 -2.17 -7.79
N PRO A 29 -7.10 -1.71 -8.78
CA PRO A 29 -6.72 -2.54 -9.93
C PRO A 29 -6.08 -3.88 -9.57
N PHE A 30 -5.31 -3.93 -8.49
CA PHE A 30 -4.69 -5.19 -8.06
C PHE A 30 -5.68 -6.10 -7.33
N PHE A 31 -6.45 -5.53 -6.40
CA PHE A 31 -7.27 -6.33 -5.49
C PHE A 31 -8.62 -6.75 -6.07
N LYS A 32 -9.14 -6.01 -7.03
CA LYS A 32 -10.50 -6.25 -7.54
C LYS A 32 -10.72 -7.66 -8.07
N ASP A 33 -9.69 -8.29 -8.60
CA ASP A 33 -9.79 -9.59 -9.24
C ASP A 33 -9.40 -10.75 -8.30
N LEU A 34 -9.16 -10.48 -7.03
CA LEU A 34 -8.79 -11.54 -6.08
C LEU A 34 -9.98 -12.40 -5.64
N GLY A 35 -11.19 -11.95 -5.91
CA GLY A 35 -12.41 -12.66 -5.53
C GLY A 35 -12.95 -12.21 -4.17
N ASP A 36 -14.26 -12.36 -4.01
CA ASP A 36 -14.94 -11.85 -2.82
C ASP A 36 -14.46 -12.50 -1.53
N ALA A 37 -14.17 -13.80 -1.57
CA ALA A 37 -13.71 -14.51 -0.37
C ALA A 37 -12.39 -13.94 0.14
N VAL A 38 -11.46 -13.64 -0.75
CA VAL A 38 -10.17 -13.06 -0.38
C VAL A 38 -10.36 -11.63 0.13
N ILE A 39 -11.16 -10.85 -0.57
CA ILE A 39 -11.45 -9.47 -0.18
C ILE A 39 -12.11 -9.41 1.20
N ASP A 40 -13.07 -10.30 1.47
CA ASP A 40 -13.75 -10.35 2.75
C ASP A 40 -12.79 -10.68 3.90
N ARG A 41 -11.82 -11.55 3.66
CA ARG A 41 -10.80 -11.88 4.66
C ARG A 41 -9.82 -10.74 4.87
N LEU A 42 -9.49 -10.01 3.81
CA LEU A 42 -8.47 -8.98 3.83
C LEU A 42 -8.98 -7.65 4.40
N ALA A 43 -10.21 -7.28 4.07
CA ALA A 43 -10.73 -5.96 4.41
C ALA A 43 -10.61 -5.57 5.89
N PRO A 44 -10.92 -6.46 6.85
CA PRO A 44 -10.76 -6.11 8.27
C PRO A 44 -9.31 -5.86 8.69
N ARG A 45 -8.36 -6.33 7.90
CA ARG A 45 -6.92 -6.24 8.22
C ARG A 45 -6.24 -5.06 7.56
N VAL A 46 -6.88 -4.45 6.58
CA VAL A 46 -6.33 -3.29 5.88
C VAL A 46 -6.42 -2.06 6.76
N ILE A 47 -5.32 -1.32 6.85
CA ILE A 47 -5.28 -0.05 7.54
C ILE A 47 -5.17 1.04 6.48
N THR A 48 -5.96 2.10 6.61
CA THR A 48 -5.81 3.28 5.78
C THR A 48 -5.06 4.34 6.57
N THR A 49 -4.13 5.01 5.92
CA THR A 49 -3.34 6.04 6.58
C THR A 49 -3.08 7.20 5.64
N LYS A 50 -2.86 8.38 6.21
CA LYS A 50 -2.47 9.56 5.47
C LYS A 50 -1.02 9.86 5.79
N VAL A 51 -0.25 10.17 4.75
CA VAL A 51 1.16 10.49 4.90
C VAL A 51 1.42 11.81 4.20
N ALA A 52 2.04 12.74 4.90
CA ALA A 52 2.29 14.06 4.37
C ALA A 52 3.43 14.03 3.35
N LYS A 53 3.38 14.95 2.40
CA LYS A 53 4.46 15.18 1.45
C LYS A 53 5.80 15.30 2.20
N GLY A 54 6.79 14.55 1.74
CA GLY A 54 8.15 14.58 2.28
C GLY A 54 8.39 13.71 3.50
N ALA A 55 7.34 13.18 4.13
CA ALA A 55 7.52 12.26 5.24
C ALA A 55 8.03 10.92 4.73
N VAL A 56 8.96 10.31 5.44
CA VAL A 56 9.54 9.03 5.01
C VAL A 56 8.59 7.89 5.38
N ILE A 57 8.18 7.11 4.39
CA ILE A 57 7.36 5.92 4.64
C ILE A 57 8.28 4.78 5.13
N PHE A 58 9.35 4.54 4.39
CA PHE A 58 10.42 3.64 4.84
C PHE A 58 11.73 4.00 4.15
N ARG A 59 12.82 3.51 4.69
CA ARG A 59 14.16 3.73 4.14
C ARG A 59 14.77 2.42 3.69
N LYS A 60 15.67 2.50 2.71
CA LYS A 60 16.50 1.35 2.32
C LYS A 60 17.17 0.78 3.56
N GLY A 61 17.11 -0.53 3.70
CA GLY A 61 17.70 -1.24 4.84
C GLY A 61 16.76 -1.51 5.98
N ASP A 62 15.60 -0.82 6.05
CA ASP A 62 14.58 -1.12 7.05
C ASP A 62 14.03 -2.52 6.84
N VAL A 63 13.63 -3.19 7.91
CA VAL A 63 12.92 -4.45 7.80
C VAL A 63 11.52 -4.18 7.25
N GLY A 64 11.14 -4.87 6.17
CA GLY A 64 9.90 -4.62 5.48
C GLY A 64 8.86 -5.70 5.76
N SER A 65 7.81 -5.34 6.49
CA SER A 65 6.71 -6.25 6.80
C SER A 65 5.37 -5.76 6.27
N LYS A 66 5.35 -4.65 5.54
CA LYS A 66 4.11 -4.03 5.09
C LYS A 66 4.10 -3.87 3.57
N LEU A 67 2.94 -4.12 3.00
CA LEU A 67 2.64 -3.83 1.60
C LEU A 67 1.78 -2.58 1.58
N TYR A 68 2.06 -1.70 0.64
CA TYR A 68 1.36 -0.43 0.51
C TYR A 68 0.66 -0.34 -0.84
N ALA A 69 -0.55 0.20 -0.83
CA ALA A 69 -1.28 0.55 -2.05
C ALA A 69 -1.59 2.03 -2.03
N VAL A 70 -1.31 2.73 -3.12
CA VAL A 70 -1.60 4.15 -3.21
C VAL A 70 -3.06 4.34 -3.60
N ARG A 71 -3.77 5.09 -2.78
CA ARG A 71 -5.14 5.47 -3.03
C ARG A 71 -5.22 6.88 -3.59
N ALA A 72 -4.41 7.79 -3.06
CA ALA A 72 -4.34 9.17 -3.51
C ALA A 72 -2.92 9.67 -3.34
N GLY A 73 -2.49 10.58 -4.18
CA GLY A 73 -1.15 11.14 -4.15
C GLY A 73 -0.16 10.34 -4.98
N ALA A 74 1.11 10.53 -4.72
CA ALA A 74 2.18 9.81 -5.42
C ALA A 74 3.38 9.62 -4.50
N VAL A 75 4.05 8.49 -4.65
CA VAL A 75 5.21 8.12 -3.82
C VAL A 75 6.43 7.90 -4.72
N ARG A 76 7.53 8.52 -4.35
CA ARG A 76 8.80 8.34 -5.03
C ARG A 76 9.57 7.19 -4.41
N ILE A 77 9.99 6.25 -5.24
CA ILE A 77 10.86 5.15 -4.84
C ILE A 77 12.25 5.46 -5.36
N SER A 78 13.23 5.57 -4.47
CA SER A 78 14.59 5.96 -4.83
C SER A 78 15.59 5.34 -3.89
N ALA A 79 16.84 5.28 -4.32
CA ALA A 79 17.95 4.87 -3.48
C ALA A 79 19.16 5.74 -3.77
N PRO A 80 20.00 6.02 -2.77
CA PRO A 80 21.25 6.73 -3.03
C PRO A 80 22.16 5.87 -3.90
N SER A 81 22.81 6.49 -4.88
CA SER A 81 23.84 5.84 -5.68
C SER A 81 25.16 5.83 -4.92
N GLU A 82 26.12 5.04 -5.40
CA GLU A 82 27.46 4.99 -4.82
C GLU A 82 28.15 6.37 -4.88
N GLU A 83 27.74 7.21 -5.81
CA GLU A 83 28.28 8.56 -5.97
C GLU A 83 27.59 9.59 -5.06
N GLY A 84 26.68 9.14 -4.20
CA GLY A 84 25.97 10.03 -3.29
C GLY A 84 24.80 10.77 -3.90
N LYS A 85 24.41 10.43 -5.12
CA LYS A 85 23.24 11.02 -5.78
C LYS A 85 22.07 10.05 -5.69
N ASP A 86 20.87 10.61 -5.48
CA ASP A 86 19.67 9.79 -5.47
C ASP A 86 19.32 9.35 -6.88
N ALA A 87 19.03 8.06 -7.03
CA ALA A 87 18.47 7.51 -8.25
C ALA A 87 16.99 7.24 -8.03
N ILE A 88 16.14 7.86 -8.83
CA ILE A 88 14.71 7.61 -8.78
C ILE A 88 14.44 6.37 -9.60
N PHE A 89 13.91 5.33 -8.95
CA PHE A 89 13.55 4.08 -9.63
C PHE A 89 12.15 4.13 -10.20
N ASN A 90 11.22 4.75 -9.48
CA ASN A 90 9.83 4.74 -9.88
C ASN A 90 9.03 5.80 -9.14
N LEU A 91 7.91 6.19 -9.73
CA LEU A 91 6.85 6.95 -9.08
C LEU A 91 5.64 6.04 -9.02
N VAL A 92 5.12 5.84 -7.82
CA VAL A 92 3.96 5.00 -7.59
C VAL A 92 2.74 5.91 -7.46
N VAL A 93 1.73 5.65 -8.29
CA VAL A 93 0.54 6.49 -8.39
C VAL A 93 -0.71 5.69 -7.97
N PRO A 94 -1.87 6.36 -7.83
CA PRO A 94 -3.09 5.66 -7.41
C PRO A 94 -3.38 4.45 -8.27
N GLY A 95 -3.71 3.35 -7.61
CA GLY A 95 -3.95 2.06 -8.24
C GLY A 95 -2.73 1.15 -8.25
N GLU A 96 -1.59 1.62 -7.84
CA GLU A 96 -0.35 0.84 -7.83
C GLU A 96 0.08 0.47 -6.42
N LEU A 97 0.93 -0.55 -6.34
CA LEU A 97 1.48 -1.07 -5.08
C LEU A 97 2.96 -0.74 -4.98
N PHE A 98 3.46 -0.69 -3.75
CA PHE A 98 4.90 -0.65 -3.52
C PHE A 98 5.25 -1.36 -2.21
N GLY A 99 6.53 -1.70 -2.07
CA GLY A 99 7.01 -2.42 -0.89
C GLY A 99 6.85 -3.94 -0.99
N GLU A 100 6.50 -4.46 -2.18
CA GLU A 100 6.20 -5.87 -2.37
C GLU A 100 7.42 -6.78 -2.26
N ILE A 101 8.61 -6.30 -2.60
CA ILE A 101 9.82 -7.14 -2.58
C ILE A 101 10.12 -7.60 -1.16
N ALA A 102 10.33 -6.67 -0.24
CA ALA A 102 10.61 -7.00 1.15
C ALA A 102 9.43 -7.70 1.83
N PHE A 103 8.22 -7.34 1.42
CA PHE A 103 7.00 -7.96 1.92
C PHE A 103 6.98 -9.45 1.62
N LEU A 104 7.34 -9.85 0.39
CA LEU A 104 7.31 -11.25 -0.03
C LEU A 104 8.45 -12.06 0.56
N ASP A 105 9.67 -11.53 0.55
CA ASP A 105 10.82 -12.30 1.04
C ASP A 105 11.09 -12.15 2.54
N GLY A 106 10.42 -11.20 3.19
CA GLY A 106 10.62 -10.96 4.62
C GLY A 106 11.92 -10.24 4.94
N GLY A 107 12.56 -9.65 3.93
CA GLY A 107 13.87 -9.03 4.07
C GLY A 107 13.83 -7.53 4.29
N GLN A 108 14.90 -6.88 3.88
CA GLN A 108 15.06 -5.45 4.04
C GLN A 108 14.53 -4.69 2.84
N ARG A 109 14.13 -3.45 3.07
CA ARG A 109 13.74 -2.54 2.00
C ARG A 109 14.93 -2.29 1.07
N THR A 110 14.67 -2.30 -0.23
CA THR A 110 15.70 -2.11 -1.26
C THR A 110 15.83 -0.67 -1.71
N ALA A 111 14.93 0.20 -1.26
CA ALA A 111 14.90 1.60 -1.62
C ALA A 111 14.16 2.41 -0.56
N ASP A 112 14.25 3.73 -0.68
CA ASP A 112 13.46 4.66 0.13
C ASP A 112 12.11 4.89 -0.52
N ALA A 113 11.08 5.12 0.28
CA ALA A 113 9.76 5.52 -0.19
C ALA A 113 9.35 6.82 0.49
N VAL A 114 9.14 7.85 -0.32
CA VAL A 114 8.82 9.21 0.18
C VAL A 114 7.70 9.81 -0.67
N PRO A 115 6.59 10.26 -0.06
CA PRO A 115 5.54 10.94 -0.80
C PRO A 115 6.03 12.24 -1.43
N ILE A 116 5.69 12.46 -2.69
CA ILE A 116 5.96 13.73 -3.38
C ILE A 116 4.77 14.68 -3.30
N GLU A 117 3.66 14.20 -2.79
CA GLU A 117 2.47 14.98 -2.43
C GLU A 117 1.79 14.27 -1.27
N ASN A 118 0.80 14.90 -0.64
CA ASN A 118 0.07 14.26 0.45
C ASN A 118 -0.60 13.00 -0.08
N CYS A 119 -0.41 11.88 0.62
CA CYS A 119 -0.88 10.59 0.17
C CYS A 119 -1.90 9.99 1.11
N GLU A 120 -2.79 9.18 0.53
CA GLU A 120 -3.60 8.22 1.28
C GLU A 120 -3.18 6.83 0.82
N LEU A 121 -2.85 5.99 1.80
CA LEU A 121 -2.34 4.66 1.54
C LEU A 121 -3.20 3.61 2.22
N MET A 122 -3.33 2.45 1.57
CA MET A 122 -3.78 1.24 2.24
C MET A 122 -2.54 0.45 2.63
N VAL A 123 -2.54 -0.05 3.86
CA VAL A 123 -1.40 -0.78 4.43
C VAL A 123 -1.85 -2.17 4.84
N ILE A 124 -1.10 -3.17 4.42
CA ILE A 124 -1.37 -4.57 4.72
C ILE A 124 -0.14 -5.17 5.37
N GLU A 125 -0.31 -5.79 6.54
CA GLU A 125 0.77 -6.49 7.23
C GLU A 125 1.04 -7.85 6.59
N ARG A 126 2.29 -8.24 6.54
CA ARG A 126 2.72 -9.53 6.00
C ARG A 126 2.04 -10.69 6.74
N ARG A 127 1.96 -10.60 8.05
CA ARG A 127 1.33 -11.67 8.88
C ARG A 127 -0.14 -11.90 8.54
N ASP A 128 -0.82 -10.87 8.04
CA ASP A 128 -2.23 -10.97 7.68
C ASP A 128 -2.43 -11.46 6.24
N PHE A 129 -1.43 -11.27 5.40
CA PHE A 129 -1.51 -11.59 3.98
C PHE A 129 -0.99 -13.00 3.65
N ILE A 130 0.04 -13.46 4.35
CA ILE A 130 0.65 -14.76 4.09
C ILE A 130 -0.35 -15.92 4.16
N PRO A 131 -1.27 -15.98 5.15
CA PRO A 131 -2.27 -17.04 5.14
C PRO A 131 -3.17 -17.02 3.91
N LEU A 132 -3.47 -15.84 3.38
CA LEU A 132 -4.24 -15.72 2.14
C LEU A 132 -3.51 -16.31 0.96
N ILE A 133 -2.21 -16.09 0.89
CA ILE A 133 -1.37 -16.64 -0.18
C ILE A 133 -1.33 -18.17 -0.09
N ARG A 134 -1.24 -18.72 1.10
CA ARG A 134 -1.24 -20.18 1.30
C ARG A 134 -2.52 -20.82 0.77
N ASP A 135 -3.63 -20.18 1.03
CA ASP A 135 -4.94 -20.71 0.62
C ASP A 135 -5.25 -20.38 -0.84
N ASN A 136 -4.62 -19.34 -1.39
CA ASN A 136 -4.88 -18.85 -2.75
C ASN A 136 -3.55 -18.50 -3.43
N PRO A 137 -2.78 -19.50 -3.89
CA PRO A 137 -1.45 -19.25 -4.45
C PRO A 137 -1.42 -18.28 -5.63
N GLU A 138 -2.51 -18.15 -6.37
CA GLU A 138 -2.61 -17.23 -7.49
C GLU A 138 -2.44 -15.77 -7.05
N VAL A 139 -2.70 -15.45 -5.79
CA VAL A 139 -2.49 -14.10 -5.26
C VAL A 139 -1.00 -13.74 -5.27
N ALA A 140 -0.14 -14.71 -4.91
CA ALA A 140 1.31 -14.50 -4.96
C ALA A 140 1.79 -14.27 -6.39
N ILE A 141 1.22 -15.00 -7.34
CA ILE A 141 1.56 -14.84 -8.76
C ILE A 141 1.23 -13.44 -9.24
N ARG A 142 0.09 -12.90 -8.83
CA ARG A 142 -0.30 -11.53 -9.18
C ARG A 142 0.68 -10.51 -8.63
N LEU A 143 1.15 -10.69 -7.40
CA LEU A 143 2.15 -9.79 -6.80
C LEU A 143 3.47 -9.81 -7.56
N ILE A 144 3.90 -10.98 -8.00
CA ILE A 144 5.15 -11.10 -8.75
C ILE A 144 5.07 -10.37 -10.08
N LYS A 145 3.89 -10.27 -10.66
CA LYS A 145 3.69 -9.66 -11.99
C LYS A 145 3.55 -8.13 -11.99
N ILE A 146 3.52 -7.52 -10.83
CA ILE A 146 3.40 -6.06 -10.82
C ILE A 146 4.68 -5.33 -11.26
#